data_d9e1913a817256dbace542da2f40ce9b
#
_entry.id   d9e1913a817256dbace542da2f40ce9b
#
_cell.length_a   1.000
_cell.length_b   1.000
_cell.length_c   1.000
_cell.angle_alpha   90.00
_cell.angle_beta   90.00
_cell.angle_gamma   90.00
#
_symmetry.space_group_name_H-M   'P 1'
#
loop_
_entity.id
_entity.type
_entity.pdbx_description
1 polymer ?
#
loop_
_entity_poly.entity_id
_entity_poly.type
_entity_poly.pdbx_seq_one_letter_code
_entity_poly.pdbx_strand_id
1 'polypeptide(L)'
;EQTTIMSLAANIVITPIMLHNFSSISLVFIISNLLATPIMGICLILGMIFLVSLIITQLAYVVAFLLGPLLKIFILVASFSSNIPFSKILMPTPKIWQILIYYLIIIIYFFKDDIQKVYPKILDNYKKIIIFLIILTLLPYGLAVIPINKLEIHFIDVGQGDSMLIITPSKKKILVDGGGSEFGTFDVGKQTLLPYLL
;
A
#
# COMPACT_ATOMS: atom_id res chain seq x y z
N GLU A 1 7.00 15.78 -16.86
CA GLU A 1 5.53 15.77 -16.74
C GLU A 1 4.94 14.37 -16.94
N GLN A 2 5.24 13.68 -18.04
CA GLN A 2 4.68 12.34 -18.32
C GLN A 2 5.01 11.31 -17.24
N THR A 3 6.24 11.25 -16.75
CA THR A 3 6.66 10.34 -15.68
C THR A 3 5.91 10.56 -14.38
N THR A 4 5.63 11.82 -14.03
CA THR A 4 4.88 12.17 -12.82
C THR A 4 3.41 11.74 -12.93
N ILE A 5 2.79 11.97 -14.09
CA ILE A 5 1.41 11.55 -14.35
C ILE A 5 1.28 10.02 -14.32
N MET A 6 2.23 9.31 -14.96
CA MET A 6 2.28 7.84 -14.92
C MET A 6 2.45 7.30 -13.50
N SER A 7 3.34 7.91 -12.70
CA SER A 7 3.54 7.54 -11.29
C SER A 7 2.27 7.77 -10.46
N LEU A 8 1.59 8.89 -10.66
CA LEU A 8 0.32 9.19 -10.00
C LEU A 8 -0.76 8.16 -10.37
N ALA A 9 -0.94 7.90 -11.67
CA ALA A 9 -1.93 6.92 -12.14
C ALA A 9 -1.65 5.52 -11.59
N ALA A 10 -0.41 5.08 -11.63
CA ALA A 10 0.00 3.79 -11.07
C ALA A 10 -0.29 3.70 -9.56
N ASN A 11 0.01 4.76 -8.79
CA ASN A 11 -0.27 4.78 -7.35
C ASN A 11 -1.77 4.79 -7.05
N ILE A 12 -2.58 5.53 -7.80
CA ILE A 12 -4.05 5.50 -7.63
C ILE A 12 -4.55 4.06 -7.78
N VAL A 13 -4.07 3.32 -8.78
CA VAL A 13 -4.51 1.93 -9.01
C VAL A 13 -3.99 0.98 -7.93
N ILE A 14 -2.74 1.14 -7.47
CA ILE A 14 -2.10 0.21 -6.52
C ILE A 14 -2.49 0.50 -5.06
N THR A 15 -2.87 1.75 -4.73
CA THR A 15 -3.13 2.20 -3.34
C THR A 15 -4.03 1.28 -2.52
N PRO A 16 -5.21 0.82 -2.99
CA PRO A 16 -6.08 -0.02 -2.17
C PRO A 16 -5.46 -1.40 -1.86
N ILE A 17 -4.68 -1.95 -2.80
CA ILE A 17 -3.95 -3.21 -2.60
C ILE A 17 -2.81 -3.00 -1.59
N MET A 18 -2.09 -1.90 -1.69
CA MET A 18 -1.03 -1.55 -0.74
C MET A 18 -1.58 -1.35 0.67
N LEU A 19 -2.71 -0.66 0.80
CA LEU A 19 -3.39 -0.50 2.08
C LEU A 19 -3.83 -1.83 2.67
N HIS A 20 -4.36 -2.73 1.84
CA HIS A 20 -4.82 -4.04 2.31
C HIS A 20 -3.67 -4.91 2.83
N ASN A 21 -2.51 -4.87 2.18
CA ASN A 21 -1.38 -5.73 2.55
C ASN A 21 -0.44 -5.09 3.60
N PHE A 22 -0.30 -3.75 3.60
CA PHE A 22 0.72 -3.06 4.40
C PHE A 22 0.15 -2.06 5.41
N SER A 23 -1.17 -1.85 5.43
CA SER A 23 -1.86 -0.88 6.32
C SER A 23 -1.25 0.51 6.29
N SER A 24 -0.70 0.91 5.15
CA SER A 24 0.03 2.18 5.03
C SER A 24 0.11 2.68 3.60
N ILE A 25 0.18 4.01 3.46
CA ILE A 25 0.44 4.71 2.20
C ILE A 25 1.74 5.50 2.33
N SER A 26 2.53 5.52 1.25
CA SER A 26 3.68 6.42 1.15
C SER A 26 3.24 7.77 0.60
N LEU A 27 3.62 8.87 1.27
CA LEU A 27 3.40 10.23 0.74
C LEU A 27 4.53 10.70 -0.17
N VAL A 28 5.71 10.13 -0.02
CA VAL A 28 6.90 10.51 -0.80
C VAL A 28 7.06 9.73 -2.10
N PHE A 29 6.05 8.92 -2.48
CA PHE A 29 6.13 8.05 -3.66
C PHE A 29 6.45 8.82 -4.95
N ILE A 30 5.95 10.04 -5.12
CA ILE A 30 6.20 10.86 -6.32
C ILE A 30 7.69 11.17 -6.44
N ILE A 31 8.29 11.67 -5.34
CA ILE A 31 9.71 12.04 -5.30
C ILE A 31 10.57 10.79 -5.45
N SER A 32 10.23 9.73 -4.73
CA SER A 32 10.94 8.45 -4.79
C SER A 32 10.93 7.87 -6.20
N ASN A 33 9.78 7.84 -6.86
CA ASN A 33 9.65 7.31 -8.21
C ASN A 33 10.36 8.20 -9.25
N LEU A 34 10.31 9.53 -9.09
CA LEU A 34 10.99 10.45 -9.99
C LEU A 34 12.51 10.22 -9.99
N LEU A 35 13.08 9.94 -8.81
CA LEU A 35 14.52 9.67 -8.65
C LEU A 35 14.86 8.21 -8.99
N ALA A 36 14.05 7.25 -8.59
CA ALA A 36 14.32 5.83 -8.73
C ALA A 36 14.11 5.31 -10.16
N THR A 37 13.09 5.80 -10.88
CA THR A 37 12.72 5.29 -12.21
C THR A 37 13.86 5.36 -13.24
N PRO A 38 14.59 6.48 -13.43
CA PRO A 38 15.68 6.55 -14.39
C PRO A 38 16.84 5.62 -13.99
N ILE A 39 17.16 5.54 -12.70
CA ILE A 39 18.22 4.66 -12.20
C ILE A 39 17.84 3.19 -12.44
N MET A 40 16.60 2.82 -12.13
CA MET A 40 16.08 1.47 -12.33
C MET A 40 16.09 1.06 -13.80
N GLY A 41 15.75 1.98 -14.73
CA GLY A 41 15.83 1.74 -16.17
C GLY A 41 17.26 1.38 -16.62
N ILE A 42 18.25 2.14 -16.16
CA ILE A 42 19.67 1.86 -16.46
C ILE A 42 20.10 0.53 -15.83
N CYS A 43 19.73 0.29 -14.57
CA CYS A 43 20.03 -0.97 -13.87
C CYS A 43 19.46 -2.20 -14.60
N LEU A 44 18.23 -2.08 -15.14
CA LEU A 44 17.58 -3.15 -15.90
C LEU A 44 18.36 -3.47 -17.17
N ILE A 45 18.73 -2.45 -17.96
CA ILE A 45 19.49 -2.63 -19.21
C ILE A 45 20.85 -3.26 -18.90
N LEU A 46 21.60 -2.69 -17.94
CA LEU A 46 22.91 -3.24 -17.53
C LEU A 46 22.78 -4.63 -16.93
N GLY A 47 21.72 -4.92 -16.19
CA GLY A 47 21.43 -6.24 -15.64
C GLY A 47 21.22 -7.29 -16.73
N MET A 48 20.47 -6.96 -17.79
CA MET A 48 20.32 -7.85 -18.95
C MET A 48 21.63 -8.05 -19.69
N ILE A 49 22.41 -6.99 -19.90
CA ILE A 49 23.75 -7.09 -20.52
C ILE A 49 24.66 -7.94 -19.63
N PHE A 50 24.60 -7.79 -18.30
CA PHE A 50 25.36 -8.62 -17.36
C PHE A 50 25.04 -10.10 -17.52
N LEU A 51 23.76 -10.49 -17.61
CA LEU A 51 23.37 -11.89 -17.80
C LEU A 51 23.95 -12.47 -19.09
N VAL A 52 23.90 -11.72 -20.18
CA VAL A 52 24.50 -12.16 -21.46
C VAL A 52 26.03 -12.22 -21.37
N SER A 53 26.65 -11.28 -20.66
CA SER A 53 28.11 -11.19 -20.51
C SER A 53 28.72 -12.31 -19.64
N LEU A 54 27.90 -13.07 -18.88
CA LEU A 54 28.38 -14.22 -18.08
C LEU A 54 29.07 -15.28 -18.93
N ILE A 55 28.82 -15.33 -20.24
CA ILE A 55 29.53 -16.22 -21.19
C ILE A 55 31.01 -15.85 -21.27
N ILE A 56 31.37 -14.57 -21.10
CA ILE A 56 32.74 -14.05 -21.14
C ILE A 56 33.03 -13.38 -19.82
N THR A 57 33.75 -14.08 -18.94
CA THR A 57 33.99 -13.67 -17.55
C THR A 57 34.56 -12.26 -17.42
N GLN A 58 35.51 -11.88 -18.30
CA GLN A 58 36.11 -10.54 -18.29
C GLN A 58 35.09 -9.44 -18.57
N LEU A 59 34.18 -9.68 -19.50
CA LEU A 59 33.11 -8.72 -19.83
C LEU A 59 32.11 -8.60 -18.66
N ALA A 60 31.78 -9.73 -18.02
CA ALA A 60 30.90 -9.74 -16.86
C ALA A 60 31.47 -8.90 -15.71
N TYR A 61 32.79 -8.95 -15.45
CA TYR A 61 33.39 -8.09 -14.43
C TYR A 61 33.26 -6.61 -14.75
N VAL A 62 33.44 -6.18 -15.99
CA VAL A 62 33.32 -4.78 -16.40
C VAL A 62 31.86 -4.31 -16.20
N VAL A 63 30.90 -5.11 -16.64
CA VAL A 63 29.46 -4.76 -16.47
C VAL A 63 29.07 -4.73 -14.99
N ALA A 64 29.53 -5.70 -14.19
CA ALA A 64 29.29 -5.72 -12.73
C ALA A 64 29.88 -4.50 -12.03
N PHE A 65 31.08 -4.05 -12.45
CA PHE A 65 31.72 -2.85 -11.91
C PHE A 65 30.89 -1.57 -12.16
N LEU A 66 30.18 -1.48 -13.29
CA LEU A 66 29.27 -0.37 -13.58
C LEU A 66 27.91 -0.52 -12.87
N LEU A 67 27.37 -1.74 -12.83
CA LEU A 67 26.06 -2.03 -12.25
C LEU A 67 26.06 -1.88 -10.73
N GLY A 68 27.14 -2.31 -10.05
CA GLY A 68 27.24 -2.30 -8.59
C GLY A 68 27.03 -0.93 -7.95
N PRO A 69 27.72 0.14 -8.38
CA PRO A 69 27.49 1.50 -7.88
C PRO A 69 26.07 2.01 -8.14
N LEU A 70 25.50 1.73 -9.31
CA LEU A 70 24.11 2.15 -9.65
C LEU A 70 23.09 1.50 -8.73
N LEU A 71 23.24 0.20 -8.42
CA LEU A 71 22.39 -0.49 -7.46
C LEU A 71 22.54 0.11 -6.05
N LYS A 72 23.76 0.48 -5.64
CA LYS A 72 23.99 1.17 -4.36
C LYS A 72 23.28 2.52 -4.32
N ILE A 73 23.37 3.31 -5.40
CA ILE A 73 22.65 4.60 -5.49
C ILE A 73 21.14 4.38 -5.43
N PHE A 74 20.61 3.37 -6.12
CA PHE A 74 19.19 3.01 -6.06
C PHE A 74 18.74 2.68 -4.62
N ILE A 75 19.51 1.87 -3.91
CA ILE A 75 19.25 1.51 -2.51
C ILE A 75 19.33 2.76 -1.60
N LEU A 76 20.29 3.65 -1.83
CA LEU A 76 20.42 4.90 -1.08
C LEU A 76 19.21 5.82 -1.30
N VAL A 77 18.70 5.95 -2.53
CA VAL A 77 17.48 6.70 -2.83
C VAL A 77 16.29 6.11 -2.11
N ALA A 78 16.12 4.79 -2.13
CA ALA A 78 15.04 4.10 -1.42
C ALA A 78 15.14 4.30 0.10
N SER A 79 16.33 4.13 0.68
CA SER A 79 16.59 4.32 2.10
C SER A 79 16.37 5.77 2.53
N PHE A 80 16.86 6.73 1.76
CA PHE A 80 16.63 8.15 2.02
C PHE A 80 15.14 8.48 2.00
N SER A 81 14.41 8.00 0.99
CA SER A 81 12.97 8.22 0.87
C SER A 81 12.17 7.62 2.04
N SER A 82 12.59 6.47 2.56
CA SER A 82 11.93 5.82 3.70
C SER A 82 12.15 6.54 5.03
N ASN A 83 13.25 7.29 5.15
CA ASN A 83 13.63 8.03 6.37
C ASN A 83 13.06 9.47 6.41
N ILE A 84 12.40 9.94 5.36
CA ILE A 84 11.73 11.24 5.36
C ILE A 84 10.60 11.21 6.40
N PRO A 85 10.49 12.22 7.30
CA PRO A 85 9.36 12.33 8.21
C PRO A 85 8.03 12.28 7.44
N PHE A 86 7.06 11.56 7.97
CA PHE A 86 5.76 11.35 7.32
C PHE A 86 5.81 10.63 5.97
N SER A 87 6.93 9.97 5.63
CA SER A 87 7.03 9.17 4.40
C SER A 87 5.97 8.06 4.35
N LYS A 88 5.50 7.61 5.50
CA LYS A 88 4.54 6.52 5.66
C LYS A 88 3.40 6.95 6.59
N ILE A 89 2.17 6.93 6.07
CA ILE A 89 0.96 7.10 6.88
C ILE A 89 0.32 5.74 7.11
N LEU A 90 0.10 5.41 8.37
CA LEU A 90 -0.66 4.22 8.75
C LEU A 90 -2.15 4.49 8.59
N MET A 91 -2.86 3.57 7.96
CA MET A 91 -4.31 3.66 7.73
C MET A 91 -4.96 2.30 7.93
N PRO A 92 -6.25 2.27 8.34
CA PRO A 92 -7.00 1.03 8.48
C PRO A 92 -7.00 0.23 7.18
N THR A 93 -6.91 -1.09 7.28
CA THR A 93 -6.97 -2.01 6.15
C THR A 93 -8.35 -2.02 5.53
N PRO A 94 -8.50 -1.69 4.24
CA PRO A 94 -9.79 -1.79 3.58
C PRO A 94 -10.20 -3.25 3.41
N LYS A 95 -11.48 -3.52 3.60
CA LYS A 95 -12.06 -4.83 3.30
C LYS A 95 -12.14 -5.04 1.78
N ILE A 96 -12.13 -6.30 1.34
CA ILE A 96 -12.12 -6.66 -0.09
C ILE A 96 -13.27 -5.97 -0.86
N TRP A 97 -14.49 -5.92 -0.29
CA TRP A 97 -15.62 -5.26 -0.94
C TRP A 97 -15.41 -3.74 -1.14
N GLN A 98 -14.67 -3.08 -0.25
CA GLN A 98 -14.30 -1.65 -0.40
C GLN A 98 -13.32 -1.45 -1.55
N ILE A 99 -12.37 -2.37 -1.71
CA ILE A 99 -11.42 -2.40 -2.84
C ILE A 99 -12.19 -2.56 -4.17
N LEU A 100 -13.17 -3.48 -4.21
CA LEU A 100 -14.00 -3.69 -5.39
C LEU A 100 -14.81 -2.43 -5.73
N ILE A 101 -15.42 -1.76 -4.75
CA ILE A 101 -16.12 -0.50 -4.97
C ILE A 101 -15.16 0.59 -5.47
N TYR A 102 -13.97 0.68 -4.92
CA TYR A 102 -12.96 1.63 -5.37
C TYR A 102 -12.62 1.46 -6.86
N TYR A 103 -12.37 0.23 -7.31
CA TYR A 103 -12.13 -0.03 -8.74
C TYR A 103 -13.38 0.20 -9.59
N LEU A 104 -14.57 -0.10 -9.08
CA LEU A 104 -15.81 0.21 -9.77
C LEU A 104 -15.98 1.72 -9.99
N ILE A 105 -15.65 2.55 -9.00
CA ILE A 105 -15.66 4.02 -9.13
C ILE A 105 -14.69 4.47 -10.24
N ILE A 106 -13.46 3.92 -10.27
CA ILE A 106 -12.46 4.22 -11.29
C ILE A 106 -13.00 3.86 -12.68
N ILE A 107 -13.55 2.67 -12.85
CA ILE A 107 -14.12 2.20 -14.11
C ILE A 107 -15.26 3.12 -14.56
N ILE A 108 -16.20 3.45 -13.68
CA ILE A 108 -17.31 4.36 -14.01
C ILE A 108 -16.79 5.73 -14.43
N TYR A 109 -15.78 6.26 -13.73
CA TYR A 109 -15.23 7.58 -14.03
C TYR A 109 -14.54 7.64 -15.39
N PHE A 110 -13.70 6.64 -15.71
CA PHE A 110 -12.92 6.64 -16.96
C PHE A 110 -13.74 6.20 -18.18
N PHE A 111 -14.67 5.26 -18.00
CA PHE A 111 -15.46 4.69 -19.09
C PHE A 111 -16.89 5.22 -19.16
N LYS A 112 -17.20 6.31 -18.45
CA LYS A 112 -18.56 6.88 -18.37
C LYS A 112 -19.19 7.10 -19.76
N ASP A 113 -18.43 7.63 -20.73
CA ASP A 113 -18.95 7.98 -22.05
C ASP A 113 -19.28 6.73 -22.87
N ASP A 114 -18.51 5.66 -22.74
CA ASP A 114 -18.76 4.39 -23.41
C ASP A 114 -19.90 3.60 -22.74
N ILE A 115 -19.94 3.61 -21.42
CA ILE A 115 -21.02 2.98 -20.66
C ILE A 115 -22.36 3.72 -20.89
N GLN A 116 -22.34 5.05 -21.03
CA GLN A 116 -23.53 5.85 -21.30
C GLN A 116 -24.13 5.54 -22.67
N LYS A 117 -23.33 5.22 -23.69
CA LYS A 117 -23.82 4.78 -25.00
C LYS A 117 -24.65 3.49 -24.90
N VAL A 118 -24.27 2.57 -24.01
CA VAL A 118 -24.94 1.27 -23.84
C VAL A 118 -26.10 1.34 -22.82
N TYR A 119 -25.92 2.11 -21.75
CA TYR A 119 -26.89 2.23 -20.65
C TYR A 119 -27.19 3.70 -20.31
N PRO A 120 -27.87 4.47 -21.18
CA PRO A 120 -28.05 5.90 -20.99
C PRO A 120 -28.79 6.24 -19.69
N LYS A 121 -29.86 5.50 -19.36
CA LYS A 121 -30.67 5.76 -18.15
C LYS A 121 -29.92 5.55 -16.83
N ILE A 122 -28.93 4.68 -16.79
CA ILE A 122 -28.17 4.37 -15.57
C ILE A 122 -27.13 5.46 -15.30
N LEU A 123 -26.51 5.98 -16.36
CA LEU A 123 -25.41 6.93 -16.21
C LEU A 123 -25.79 8.40 -16.28
N ASP A 124 -27.03 8.77 -16.56
CA ASP A 124 -27.48 10.16 -16.42
C ASP A 124 -27.18 10.75 -15.02
N ASN A 125 -27.10 9.88 -14.01
CA ASN A 125 -26.78 10.23 -12.63
C ASN A 125 -25.44 9.65 -12.13
N TYR A 126 -24.45 9.40 -13.01
CA TYR A 126 -23.18 8.76 -12.60
C TYR A 126 -22.51 9.45 -11.40
N LYS A 127 -22.60 10.79 -11.30
CA LYS A 127 -22.07 11.54 -10.14
C LYS A 127 -22.75 11.13 -8.83
N LYS A 128 -24.07 10.92 -8.84
CA LYS A 128 -24.81 10.47 -7.66
C LYS A 128 -24.44 9.04 -7.28
N ILE A 129 -24.23 8.18 -8.29
CA ILE A 129 -23.76 6.79 -8.08
C ILE A 129 -22.38 6.80 -7.43
N ILE A 130 -21.44 7.59 -7.96
CA ILE A 130 -20.08 7.71 -7.37
C ILE A 130 -20.18 8.24 -5.93
N ILE A 131 -20.95 9.29 -5.67
CA ILE A 131 -21.13 9.83 -4.30
C ILE A 131 -21.71 8.76 -3.37
N PHE A 132 -22.72 8.02 -3.82
CA PHE A 132 -23.33 6.93 -3.03
C PHE A 132 -22.28 5.84 -2.71
N LEU A 133 -21.48 5.43 -3.69
CA LEU A 133 -20.41 4.44 -3.49
C LEU A 133 -19.31 4.94 -2.53
N ILE A 134 -18.94 6.22 -2.60
CA ILE A 134 -18.00 6.84 -1.65
C ILE A 134 -18.60 6.84 -0.23
N ILE A 135 -19.84 7.24 -0.08
CA ILE A 135 -20.52 7.21 1.24
C ILE A 135 -20.55 5.78 1.77
N LEU A 136 -20.89 4.80 0.94
CA LEU A 136 -20.95 3.40 1.33
C LEU A 136 -19.59 2.88 1.81
N THR A 137 -18.49 3.28 1.17
CA THR A 137 -17.13 2.88 1.59
C THR A 137 -16.67 3.54 2.87
N LEU A 138 -17.07 4.80 3.12
CA LEU A 138 -16.67 5.58 4.30
C LEU A 138 -17.56 5.32 5.52
N LEU A 139 -18.80 4.88 5.30
CA LEU A 139 -19.78 4.65 6.38
C LEU A 139 -19.28 3.77 7.53
N PRO A 140 -18.60 2.63 7.28
CA PRO A 140 -18.09 1.78 8.36
C PRO A 140 -17.09 2.49 9.27
N TYR A 141 -16.24 3.36 8.71
CA TYR A 141 -15.27 4.13 9.49
C TYR A 141 -15.95 5.18 10.36
N GLY A 142 -16.99 5.84 9.83
CA GLY A 142 -17.84 6.76 10.61
C GLY A 142 -18.58 6.05 11.75
N LEU A 143 -19.15 4.88 11.49
CA LEU A 143 -19.85 4.08 12.49
C LEU A 143 -18.90 3.53 13.55
N ALA A 144 -17.65 3.22 13.18
CA ALA A 144 -16.63 2.74 14.13
C ALA A 144 -16.30 3.77 15.22
N VAL A 145 -16.55 5.06 15.00
CA VAL A 145 -16.33 6.12 16.00
C VAL A 145 -17.43 6.16 17.06
N ILE A 146 -18.64 5.64 16.74
CA ILE A 146 -19.78 5.67 17.68
C ILE A 146 -19.47 4.80 18.90
N PRO A 147 -19.62 5.30 20.14
CA PRO A 147 -19.35 4.52 21.34
C PRO A 147 -20.30 3.32 21.44
N ILE A 148 -19.72 2.15 21.59
CA ILE A 148 -20.47 0.93 21.94
C ILE A 148 -20.39 0.83 23.46
N ASN A 149 -21.49 0.98 24.17
CA ASN A 149 -21.54 0.91 25.64
C ASN A 149 -21.35 -0.53 26.13
N LYS A 150 -20.33 -1.22 25.62
CA LYS A 150 -19.98 -2.61 25.95
C LYS A 150 -18.48 -2.71 26.20
N LEU A 151 -18.12 -3.62 27.10
CA LEU A 151 -16.75 -4.09 27.24
C LEU A 151 -16.53 -5.18 26.22
N GLU A 152 -15.52 -5.02 25.36
CA GLU A 152 -15.12 -6.04 24.39
C GLU A 152 -13.73 -6.54 24.76
N ILE A 153 -13.55 -7.87 24.70
CA ILE A 153 -12.27 -8.51 24.93
C ILE A 153 -11.98 -9.36 23.70
N HIS A 154 -10.88 -9.04 23.03
CA HIS A 154 -10.41 -9.73 21.84
C HIS A 154 -9.16 -10.50 22.16
N PHE A 155 -9.17 -11.79 21.93
CA PHE A 155 -7.97 -12.64 21.95
C PHE A 155 -7.40 -12.65 20.53
N ILE A 156 -6.17 -12.19 20.38
CA ILE A 156 -5.52 -12.04 19.08
C ILE A 156 -4.59 -13.21 18.88
N ASP A 157 -4.76 -13.94 17.78
CA ASP A 157 -3.82 -14.98 17.39
C ASP A 157 -2.52 -14.35 16.88
N VAL A 158 -1.49 -14.46 17.69
CA VAL A 158 -0.15 -13.94 17.42
C VAL A 158 0.86 -15.06 17.10
N GLY A 159 0.37 -16.30 16.97
CA GLY A 159 1.17 -17.49 16.71
C GLY A 159 1.84 -18.03 17.96
N GLN A 160 2.89 -17.39 18.44
CA GLN A 160 3.54 -17.73 19.70
C GLN A 160 3.28 -16.65 20.76
N GLY A 161 2.95 -17.09 21.98
CA GLY A 161 2.56 -16.22 23.09
C GLY A 161 1.09 -15.84 23.06
N ASP A 162 0.72 -14.96 23.99
CA ASP A 162 -0.65 -14.49 24.17
C ASP A 162 -0.75 -13.02 23.77
N SER A 163 -1.90 -12.61 23.27
CA SER A 163 -2.20 -11.19 23.06
C SER A 163 -3.69 -10.94 23.23
N MET A 164 -4.03 -9.92 23.98
CA MET A 164 -5.42 -9.58 24.30
C MET A 164 -5.62 -8.06 24.15
N LEU A 165 -6.66 -7.68 23.43
CA LEU A 165 -7.10 -6.30 23.34
C LEU A 165 -8.41 -6.13 24.11
N ILE A 166 -8.42 -5.23 25.09
CA ILE A 166 -9.61 -4.84 25.85
C ILE A 166 -10.07 -3.49 25.36
N ILE A 167 -11.32 -3.40 24.92
CA ILE A 167 -11.95 -2.15 24.50
C ILE A 167 -13.02 -1.80 25.54
N THR A 168 -12.82 -0.69 26.23
CA THR A 168 -13.78 -0.22 27.24
C THR A 168 -15.02 0.40 26.59
N PRO A 169 -16.15 0.56 27.33
CA PRO A 169 -17.34 1.27 26.83
C PRO A 169 -17.03 2.70 26.34
N SER A 170 -16.01 3.35 26.92
CA SER A 170 -15.52 4.67 26.51
C SER A 170 -14.52 4.62 25.34
N LYS A 171 -14.37 3.49 24.66
CA LYS A 171 -13.43 3.21 23.54
C LYS A 171 -11.94 3.37 23.87
N LYS A 172 -11.58 3.32 25.13
CA LYS A 172 -10.17 3.17 25.51
C LYS A 172 -9.71 1.76 25.16
N LYS A 173 -8.63 1.66 24.43
CA LYS A 173 -8.00 0.40 24.03
C LYS A 173 -6.84 0.10 24.97
N ILE A 174 -6.84 -1.10 25.55
CA ILE A 174 -5.78 -1.60 26.42
C ILE A 174 -5.27 -2.89 25.80
N LEU A 175 -4.01 -2.89 25.38
CA LEU A 175 -3.35 -4.09 24.86
C LEU A 175 -2.63 -4.76 26.04
N VAL A 176 -2.92 -6.04 26.25
CA VAL A 176 -2.27 -6.89 27.25
C VAL A 176 -1.45 -7.91 26.50
N ASP A 177 -0.13 -7.79 26.62
CA ASP A 177 0.87 -8.54 25.88
C ASP A 177 0.78 -8.32 24.36
N GLY A 178 1.88 -8.49 23.66
CA GLY A 178 2.01 -8.32 22.22
C GLY A 178 2.36 -9.60 21.47
N GLY A 179 2.48 -10.72 22.19
CA GLY A 179 3.08 -11.92 21.64
C GLY A 179 4.55 -11.72 21.28
N GLY A 180 5.15 -12.71 20.68
CA GLY A 180 6.55 -12.68 20.27
C GLY A 180 6.87 -13.70 19.19
N SER A 181 8.06 -13.56 18.61
CA SER A 181 8.64 -14.56 17.74
C SER A 181 9.98 -14.99 18.34
N GLU A 182 10.12 -16.26 18.64
CA GLU A 182 11.33 -16.83 19.26
C GLU A 182 12.58 -16.67 18.38
N PHE A 183 12.39 -16.57 17.07
CA PHE A 183 13.49 -16.50 16.08
C PHE A 183 13.67 -15.12 15.43
N GLY A 184 12.92 -14.09 15.86
CA GLY A 184 13.12 -12.69 15.43
C GLY A 184 12.87 -12.41 13.92
N THR A 185 12.43 -13.40 13.15
CA THR A 185 12.20 -13.25 11.70
C THR A 185 10.81 -12.70 11.36
N PHE A 186 9.86 -12.83 12.27
CA PHE A 186 8.48 -12.37 12.10
C PHE A 186 8.16 -11.28 13.13
N ASP A 187 7.89 -10.07 12.66
CA ASP A 187 7.50 -8.94 13.51
C ASP A 187 5.98 -8.99 13.75
N VAL A 188 5.58 -9.66 14.82
CA VAL A 188 4.18 -9.79 15.25
C VAL A 188 3.52 -8.42 15.41
N GLY A 189 4.24 -7.45 15.96
CA GLY A 189 3.75 -6.09 16.14
C GLY A 189 3.34 -5.44 14.83
N LYS A 190 4.17 -5.53 13.79
CA LYS A 190 3.90 -4.91 12.49
C LYS A 190 2.96 -5.73 11.61
N GLN A 191 3.04 -7.06 11.67
CA GLN A 191 2.34 -7.91 10.71
C GLN A 191 0.98 -8.37 11.20
N THR A 192 0.78 -8.49 12.52
CA THR A 192 -0.47 -8.96 13.12
C THR A 192 -1.17 -7.86 13.92
N LEU A 193 -0.48 -7.28 14.91
CA LEU A 193 -1.12 -6.35 15.83
C LEU A 193 -1.45 -5.01 15.18
N LEU A 194 -0.54 -4.42 14.44
CA LEU A 194 -0.76 -3.11 13.82
C LEU A 194 -1.98 -3.09 12.88
N PRO A 195 -2.17 -4.05 11.94
CA PRO A 195 -3.38 -4.12 11.12
C PRO A 195 -4.66 -4.34 11.92
N TYR A 196 -4.56 -5.06 13.04
CA TYR A 196 -5.71 -5.34 13.91
C TYR A 196 -6.13 -4.11 14.73
N LEU A 197 -5.19 -3.27 15.14
CA LEU A 197 -5.42 -2.09 15.98
C LEU A 197 -5.87 -0.86 15.19
N LEU A 198 -5.58 -0.81 13.90
CA LEU A 198 -5.99 0.25 12.97
C LEU A 198 -7.43 0.11 12.53
#